data_6ec6afcee49798a2b6e0947f36c69b59
#
_entry.id   6ec6afcee49798a2b6e0947f36c69b59
#
_cell.length_a   1.000
_cell.length_b   1.000
_cell.length_c   1.000
_cell.angle_alpha   90.00
_cell.angle_beta   90.00
_cell.angle_gamma   90.00
#
_symmetry.space_group_name_H-M   'P 1'
#
loop_
_entity.id
_entity.type
_entity.pdbx_description
1 polymer ?
#
loop_
_entity_poly.entity_id
_entity_poly.type
_entity_poly.pdbx_seq_one_letter_code
_entity_poly.pdbx_strand_id
1 'polypeptide(L)'
;MNYQQKDLVRIAKRENNTKRSYLVVDPLQGKHVPVEPSKALNLFKSLAEKLQGKYEGERLLLIGFAETATAIGAQAAITLETKYIQTTREVIPDARYLFFSEAHSHATEQKLVKDDIDRVINDIDRIVFIEDEVTTGNTIMNIIKIITKEYQKKTKFAVASLLNGMTEEYLKIYQDEK
;
A
#
# COMPACT_ATOMS: atom_id res chain seq x y z
N MET A 1 -5.31 -18.37 7.94
CA MET A 1 -3.99 -19.00 8.25
C MET A 1 -3.13 -18.03 9.06
N ASN A 2 -2.36 -18.52 10.05
CA ASN A 2 -1.41 -17.67 10.78
C ASN A 2 -0.02 -17.83 10.16
N TYR A 3 0.41 -16.84 9.39
CA TYR A 3 1.77 -16.73 8.86
C TYR A 3 2.72 -16.26 9.97
N GLN A 4 3.91 -16.82 10.01
CA GLN A 4 5.01 -16.41 10.89
C GLN A 4 6.08 -15.70 10.06
N GLN A 5 6.94 -14.91 10.69
CA GLN A 5 8.03 -14.19 10.02
C GLN A 5 8.88 -15.12 9.12
N LYS A 6 9.18 -16.34 9.57
CA LYS A 6 9.92 -17.34 8.78
C LYS A 6 9.22 -17.76 7.48
N ASP A 7 7.90 -17.58 7.38
CA ASP A 7 7.14 -17.92 6.19
C ASP A 7 7.16 -16.77 5.17
N LEU A 8 7.29 -15.53 5.66
CA LEU A 8 7.17 -14.30 4.90
C LEU A 8 8.51 -13.65 4.52
N VAL A 9 9.60 -14.02 5.20
CA VAL A 9 10.89 -13.35 5.03
C VAL A 9 11.96 -14.30 4.54
N ARG A 10 12.60 -13.92 3.44
CA ARG A 10 13.82 -14.53 2.90
C ARG A 10 14.82 -13.43 2.56
N ILE A 11 16.09 -13.77 2.64
CA ILE A 11 17.17 -12.88 2.21
C ILE A 11 17.67 -13.36 0.85
N ALA A 12 17.59 -12.47 -0.13
CA ALA A 12 18.13 -12.69 -1.46
C ALA A 12 19.37 -11.82 -1.68
N LYS A 13 20.37 -12.37 -2.35
CA LYS A 13 21.57 -11.62 -2.76
C LYS A 13 21.19 -10.70 -3.93
N ARG A 14 21.67 -9.45 -3.89
CA ARG A 14 21.63 -8.53 -5.02
C ARG A 14 22.94 -8.61 -5.78
N GLU A 15 22.86 -8.90 -7.05
CA GLU A 15 24.02 -8.80 -7.94
C GLU A 15 24.21 -7.35 -8.39
N ASN A 16 25.46 -6.95 -8.59
CA ASN A 16 25.85 -5.64 -9.14
C ASN A 16 25.35 -4.41 -8.38
N ASN A 17 25.07 -4.52 -7.07
CA ASN A 17 24.71 -3.38 -6.24
C ASN A 17 25.65 -3.26 -5.03
N THR A 18 26.54 -2.27 -5.08
CA THR A 18 27.56 -2.03 -4.03
C THR A 18 27.00 -1.35 -2.78
N LYS A 19 25.86 -0.65 -2.91
CA LYS A 19 25.22 0.07 -1.79
C LYS A 19 24.37 -0.84 -0.92
N ARG A 20 23.75 -1.86 -1.49
CA ARG A 20 22.88 -2.81 -0.79
C ARG A 20 23.04 -4.21 -1.39
N SER A 21 23.82 -5.04 -0.73
CA SER A 21 24.18 -6.38 -1.21
C SER A 21 23.08 -7.43 -1.08
N TYR A 22 22.01 -7.14 -0.35
CA TYR A 22 20.88 -8.04 -0.12
C TYR A 22 19.52 -7.36 -0.22
N LEU A 23 18.49 -8.17 -0.41
CA LEU A 23 17.09 -7.79 -0.33
C LEU A 23 16.39 -8.68 0.69
N VAL A 24 15.44 -8.12 1.42
CA VAL A 24 14.40 -8.87 2.09
C VAL A 24 13.29 -9.11 1.07
N VAL A 25 12.86 -10.35 0.93
CA VAL A 25 11.83 -10.75 -0.05
C VAL A 25 10.78 -11.63 0.63
N ASP A 26 9.53 -11.44 0.25
CA ASP A 26 8.45 -12.34 0.59
C ASP A 26 8.29 -13.38 -0.53
N PRO A 27 8.55 -14.68 -0.27
CA PRO A 27 8.46 -15.72 -1.28
C PRO A 27 7.02 -16.01 -1.73
N LEU A 28 6.02 -15.57 -0.96
CA LEU A 28 4.60 -15.80 -1.26
C LEU A 28 3.96 -14.66 -2.05
N GLN A 29 4.64 -13.53 -2.17
CA GLN A 29 4.12 -12.35 -2.86
C GLN A 29 4.06 -12.50 -4.39
N GLY A 30 4.88 -13.37 -4.99
CA GLY A 30 4.98 -13.55 -6.44
C GLY A 30 5.80 -12.46 -7.16
N LYS A 31 6.48 -11.58 -6.42
CA LYS A 31 7.26 -10.47 -6.97
C LYS A 31 8.63 -10.89 -7.50
N HIS A 32 9.34 -11.72 -6.75
CA HIS A 32 10.73 -12.09 -7.03
C HIS A 32 10.90 -13.55 -7.43
N VAL A 33 9.98 -14.39 -7.00
CA VAL A 33 9.93 -15.82 -7.31
C VAL A 33 8.53 -16.21 -7.74
N PRO A 34 8.37 -17.17 -8.68
CA PRO A 34 7.06 -17.70 -9.00
C PRO A 34 6.40 -18.35 -7.79
N VAL A 35 5.11 -18.14 -7.63
CA VAL A 35 4.29 -18.71 -6.57
C VAL A 35 2.97 -19.22 -7.13
N GLU A 36 2.42 -20.26 -6.53
CA GLU A 36 1.06 -20.67 -6.86
C GLU A 36 0.08 -19.53 -6.49
N PRO A 37 -0.77 -19.08 -7.43
CA PRO A 37 -1.67 -17.95 -7.18
C PRO A 37 -2.53 -18.11 -5.92
N SER A 38 -3.00 -19.34 -5.65
CA SER A 38 -3.78 -19.66 -4.45
C SER A 38 -3.03 -19.37 -3.14
N LYS A 39 -1.71 -19.62 -3.10
CA LYS A 39 -0.87 -19.33 -1.92
C LYS A 39 -0.71 -17.83 -1.71
N ALA A 40 -0.47 -17.08 -2.79
CA ALA A 40 -0.40 -15.62 -2.74
C ALA A 40 -1.74 -15.02 -2.29
N LEU A 41 -2.85 -15.42 -2.90
CA LEU A 41 -4.19 -14.94 -2.54
C LEU A 41 -4.57 -15.27 -1.08
N ASN A 42 -4.18 -16.42 -0.57
CA ASN A 42 -4.38 -16.77 0.84
C ASN A 42 -3.59 -15.87 1.78
N LEU A 43 -2.35 -15.49 1.41
CA LEU A 43 -1.57 -14.50 2.17
C LEU A 43 -2.27 -13.14 2.17
N PHE A 44 -2.70 -12.65 1.00
CA PHE A 44 -3.38 -11.36 0.88
C PHE A 44 -4.70 -11.32 1.64
N LYS A 45 -5.45 -12.43 1.60
CA LYS A 45 -6.65 -12.61 2.43
C LYS A 45 -6.34 -12.53 3.92
N SER A 46 -5.23 -13.14 4.37
CA SER A 46 -4.82 -13.09 5.78
C SER A 46 -4.51 -11.67 6.25
N LEU A 47 -4.00 -10.79 5.37
CA LEU A 47 -3.82 -9.36 5.67
C LEU A 47 -5.18 -8.69 5.87
N ALA A 48 -6.14 -8.95 4.99
CA ALA A 48 -7.50 -8.41 5.11
C ALA A 48 -8.20 -8.87 6.40
N GLU A 49 -8.05 -10.13 6.77
CA GLU A 49 -8.59 -10.69 8.02
C GLU A 49 -8.08 -9.93 9.28
N LYS A 50 -6.86 -9.35 9.23
CA LYS A 50 -6.33 -8.50 10.31
C LYS A 50 -6.99 -7.13 10.39
N LEU A 51 -7.64 -6.69 9.31
CA LEU A 51 -8.38 -5.43 9.25
C LEU A 51 -9.86 -5.64 9.57
N GLN A 52 -10.36 -6.86 9.47
CA GLN A 52 -11.76 -7.19 9.71
C GLN A 52 -12.18 -6.83 11.13
N GLY A 53 -13.30 -6.10 11.28
CA GLY A 53 -13.79 -5.61 12.56
C GLY A 53 -13.01 -4.44 13.17
N LYS A 54 -11.82 -4.09 12.63
CA LYS A 54 -10.99 -3.03 13.19
C LYS A 54 -11.56 -1.62 13.00
N TYR A 55 -12.31 -1.41 11.92
CA TYR A 55 -12.91 -0.13 11.55
C TYR A 55 -14.42 -0.29 11.36
N GLU A 56 -15.06 -0.95 12.32
CA GLU A 56 -16.49 -1.25 12.28
C GLU A 56 -17.33 0.03 12.21
N GLY A 57 -18.33 0.04 11.32
CA GLY A 57 -19.17 1.20 11.06
C GLY A 57 -18.55 2.28 10.17
N GLU A 58 -17.28 2.18 9.76
CA GLU A 58 -16.65 3.09 8.82
C GLU A 58 -16.73 2.57 7.37
N ARG A 59 -17.01 3.48 6.44
CA ARG A 59 -16.97 3.17 5.00
C ARG A 59 -15.52 3.31 4.52
N LEU A 60 -14.94 2.19 4.11
CA LEU A 60 -13.54 2.12 3.74
C LEU A 60 -13.33 2.32 2.22
N LEU A 61 -12.19 2.92 1.88
CA LEU A 61 -11.57 2.85 0.57
C LEU A 61 -10.18 2.25 0.73
N LEU A 62 -9.89 1.16 0.03
CA LEU A 62 -8.53 0.62 -0.04
C LEU A 62 -7.80 1.21 -1.24
N ILE A 63 -6.53 1.62 -1.03
CA ILE A 63 -5.65 2.10 -2.10
C ILE A 63 -4.39 1.24 -2.12
N GLY A 64 -4.23 0.42 -3.17
CA GLY A 64 -3.05 -0.41 -3.38
C GLY A 64 -1.96 0.34 -4.16
N PHE A 65 -0.72 0.28 -3.68
CA PHE A 65 0.38 0.92 -4.39
C PHE A 65 0.89 0.07 -5.55
N ALA A 66 0.91 0.67 -6.73
CA ALA A 66 1.45 0.02 -7.91
C ALA A 66 2.98 -0.13 -7.81
N GLU A 67 3.52 -1.23 -8.24
CA GLU A 67 2.78 -2.29 -8.93
C GLU A 67 2.55 -3.48 -8.00
N THR A 68 3.38 -3.64 -6.97
CA THR A 68 3.48 -4.85 -6.16
C THR A 68 2.31 -5.03 -5.20
N ALA A 69 1.72 -3.95 -4.70
CA ALA A 69 0.58 -4.05 -3.79
C ALA A 69 -0.79 -4.05 -4.51
N THR A 70 -0.82 -4.01 -5.85
CA THR A 70 -2.07 -4.02 -6.61
C THR A 70 -2.93 -5.25 -6.30
N ALA A 71 -2.36 -6.45 -6.44
CA ALA A 71 -3.09 -7.69 -6.18
C ALA A 71 -3.42 -7.87 -4.68
N ILE A 72 -2.53 -7.40 -3.80
CA ILE A 72 -2.75 -7.43 -2.35
C ILE A 72 -3.98 -6.59 -1.99
N GLY A 73 -4.02 -5.34 -2.48
CA GLY A 73 -5.12 -4.43 -2.25
C GLY A 73 -6.44 -4.91 -2.82
N ALA A 74 -6.42 -5.43 -4.06
CA ALA A 74 -7.61 -5.99 -4.70
C ALA A 74 -8.19 -7.18 -3.90
N GLN A 75 -7.35 -8.14 -3.51
CA GLN A 75 -7.79 -9.29 -2.71
C GLN A 75 -8.29 -8.86 -1.32
N ALA A 76 -7.64 -7.87 -0.70
CA ALA A 76 -8.09 -7.32 0.57
C ALA A 76 -9.47 -6.66 0.45
N ALA A 77 -9.68 -5.88 -0.61
CA ALA A 77 -10.97 -5.24 -0.86
C ALA A 77 -12.10 -6.25 -1.12
N ILE A 78 -11.83 -7.30 -1.88
CA ILE A 78 -12.78 -8.41 -2.07
C ILE A 78 -13.15 -9.06 -0.73
N THR A 79 -12.15 -9.32 0.13
CA THR A 79 -12.37 -9.98 1.41
C THR A 79 -13.14 -9.09 2.40
N LEU A 80 -12.95 -7.78 2.33
CA LEU A 80 -13.61 -6.79 3.20
C LEU A 80 -14.89 -6.21 2.59
N GLU A 81 -15.25 -6.63 1.38
CA GLU A 81 -16.44 -6.15 0.63
C GLU A 81 -16.46 -4.61 0.53
N THR A 82 -15.32 -4.00 0.19
CA THR A 82 -15.17 -2.54 0.17
C THR A 82 -14.66 -2.01 -1.17
N LYS A 83 -14.68 -0.68 -1.33
CA LYS A 83 -14.18 0.00 -2.53
C LYS A 83 -12.66 -0.10 -2.63
N TYR A 84 -12.18 -0.19 -3.86
CA TYR A 84 -10.76 -0.29 -4.18
C TYR A 84 -10.38 0.58 -5.37
N ILE A 85 -9.25 1.26 -5.25
CA ILE A 85 -8.53 1.90 -6.35
C ILE A 85 -7.03 1.58 -6.19
N GLN A 86 -6.25 1.84 -7.24
CA GLN A 86 -4.80 1.65 -7.17
C GLN A 86 -4.06 2.89 -7.67
N THR A 87 -2.84 3.05 -7.22
CA THR A 87 -1.92 4.01 -7.82
C THR A 87 -1.44 3.50 -9.18
N THR A 88 -0.85 4.36 -9.98
CA THR A 88 -0.31 3.98 -11.29
C THR A 88 0.98 4.72 -11.60
N ARG A 89 1.79 4.17 -12.50
CA ARG A 89 2.91 4.83 -13.15
C ARG A 89 2.63 5.14 -14.61
N GLU A 90 1.55 4.58 -15.14
CA GLU A 90 1.15 4.77 -16.52
C GLU A 90 0.47 6.11 -16.75
N VAL A 91 0.56 6.64 -17.97
CA VAL A 91 -0.18 7.80 -18.40
C VAL A 91 -1.46 7.34 -19.07
N ILE A 92 -2.59 7.62 -18.44
CA ILE A 92 -3.92 7.35 -18.97
C ILE A 92 -4.38 8.64 -19.66
N PRO A 93 -4.72 8.62 -20.96
CA PRO A 93 -5.19 9.80 -21.67
C PRO A 93 -6.38 10.45 -20.95
N ASP A 94 -6.39 11.77 -20.91
CA ASP A 94 -7.46 12.62 -20.35
C ASP A 94 -7.73 12.47 -18.85
N ALA A 95 -6.96 11.63 -18.12
CA ALA A 95 -7.08 11.48 -16.69
C ALA A 95 -6.37 12.61 -15.92
N ARG A 96 -6.98 13.08 -14.85
CA ARG A 96 -6.34 13.98 -13.87
C ARG A 96 -5.64 13.16 -12.79
N TYR A 97 -4.54 13.70 -12.26
CA TYR A 97 -3.70 12.96 -11.30
C TYR A 97 -3.40 13.76 -10.04
N LEU A 98 -3.24 13.04 -8.94
CA LEU A 98 -2.54 13.47 -7.74
C LEU A 98 -1.13 12.84 -7.76
N PHE A 99 -0.09 13.66 -7.83
CA PHE A 99 1.31 13.24 -7.86
C PHE A 99 1.89 13.29 -6.45
N PHE A 100 2.53 12.21 -6.00
CA PHE A 100 3.00 12.10 -4.62
C PHE A 100 4.41 11.49 -4.47
N SER A 101 5.08 11.17 -5.56
CA SER A 101 6.51 10.80 -5.54
C SER A 101 7.39 12.03 -5.39
N GLU A 102 8.55 11.87 -4.74
CA GLU A 102 9.53 12.95 -4.64
C GLU A 102 10.09 13.31 -6.03
N ALA A 103 10.18 14.60 -6.34
CA ALA A 103 10.62 15.15 -7.63
C ALA A 103 12.08 14.80 -8.00
N HIS A 104 12.84 14.17 -7.09
CA HIS A 104 14.26 13.84 -7.27
C HIS A 104 14.54 12.35 -7.46
N SER A 105 13.53 11.50 -7.49
CA SER A 105 13.75 10.09 -7.80
C SER A 105 13.74 9.90 -9.32
N HIS A 106 14.78 9.29 -9.87
CA HIS A 106 14.81 8.81 -11.27
C HIS A 106 13.86 7.62 -11.49
N ALA A 107 13.10 7.24 -10.47
CA ALA A 107 12.03 6.26 -10.58
C ALA A 107 10.80 6.91 -11.24
N THR A 108 10.10 6.16 -12.07
CA THR A 108 8.86 6.59 -12.73
C THR A 108 7.87 7.08 -11.67
N GLU A 109 7.40 8.31 -11.85
CA GLU A 109 6.56 9.02 -10.89
C GLU A 109 5.27 8.25 -10.57
N GLN A 110 5.04 8.00 -9.28
CA GLN A 110 3.79 7.39 -8.82
C GLN A 110 2.70 8.44 -8.68
N LYS A 111 1.52 8.09 -9.10
CA LYS A 111 0.36 8.96 -9.13
C LYS A 111 -0.93 8.20 -8.87
N LEU A 112 -1.91 8.89 -8.35
CA LEU A 112 -3.26 8.41 -8.17
C LEU A 112 -4.18 9.11 -9.17
N VAL A 113 -5.05 8.37 -9.84
CA VAL A 113 -6.05 8.95 -10.73
C VAL A 113 -7.03 9.76 -9.88
N LYS A 114 -7.03 11.08 -10.06
CA LYS A 114 -7.86 12.00 -9.27
C LYS A 114 -9.35 11.75 -9.53
N ASP A 115 -9.71 11.46 -10.77
CA ASP A 115 -11.10 11.20 -11.15
C ASP A 115 -11.69 9.99 -10.43
N ASP A 116 -10.88 8.98 -10.09
CA ASP A 116 -11.35 7.81 -9.34
C ASP A 116 -11.61 8.14 -7.88
N ILE A 117 -10.74 8.94 -7.24
CA ILE A 117 -10.95 9.35 -5.86
C ILE A 117 -12.11 10.35 -5.74
N ASP A 118 -12.25 11.29 -6.71
CA ASP A 118 -13.34 12.27 -6.74
C ASP A 118 -14.72 11.59 -6.69
N ARG A 119 -14.87 10.43 -7.34
CA ARG A 119 -16.13 9.68 -7.38
C ARG A 119 -16.55 9.07 -6.03
N VAL A 120 -15.60 8.86 -5.13
CA VAL A 120 -15.85 8.08 -3.91
C VAL A 120 -15.55 8.82 -2.62
N ILE A 121 -14.73 9.86 -2.64
CA ILE A 121 -14.19 10.49 -1.43
C ILE A 121 -15.28 10.99 -0.47
N ASN A 122 -16.40 11.50 -0.99
CA ASN A 122 -17.49 12.02 -0.17
C ASN A 122 -18.22 10.92 0.63
N ASP A 123 -18.15 9.68 0.15
CA ASP A 123 -18.82 8.52 0.76
C ASP A 123 -17.88 7.69 1.65
N ILE A 124 -16.62 8.10 1.82
CA ILE A 124 -15.59 7.36 2.55
C ILE A 124 -15.32 8.01 3.89
N ASP A 125 -15.17 7.21 4.93
CA ASP A 125 -14.79 7.66 6.26
C ASP A 125 -13.30 7.43 6.52
N ARG A 126 -12.72 6.37 5.92
CA ARG A 126 -11.30 6.02 6.05
C ARG A 126 -10.71 5.52 4.73
N ILE A 127 -9.48 5.95 4.46
CA ILE A 127 -8.62 5.37 3.42
C ILE A 127 -7.60 4.45 4.09
N VAL A 128 -7.51 3.20 3.61
CA VAL A 128 -6.49 2.23 4.04
C VAL A 128 -5.52 2.02 2.88
N PHE A 129 -4.29 2.49 3.06
CA PHE A 129 -3.21 2.25 2.09
C PHE A 129 -2.69 0.83 2.25
N ILE A 130 -2.55 0.13 1.13
CA ILE A 130 -2.05 -1.24 1.08
C ILE A 130 -0.70 -1.25 0.38
N GLU A 131 0.31 -1.80 1.07
CA GLU A 131 1.68 -1.93 0.58
C GLU A 131 2.19 -3.36 0.74
N ASP A 132 3.19 -3.73 -0.05
CA ASP A 132 3.91 -4.99 0.15
C ASP A 132 4.92 -4.88 1.30
N GLU A 133 5.71 -3.80 1.31
CA GLU A 133 6.70 -3.51 2.35
C GLU A 133 6.70 -2.02 2.66
N VAL A 134 6.60 -1.67 3.93
CA VAL A 134 6.79 -0.28 4.40
C VAL A 134 8.11 -0.19 5.15
N THR A 135 8.98 0.74 4.75
CA THR A 135 10.29 1.00 5.38
C THR A 135 10.32 2.33 6.11
N THR A 136 10.23 3.46 5.40
CA THR A 136 10.16 4.81 5.98
C THR A 136 8.74 5.35 6.04
N GLY A 137 7.88 4.90 5.12
CA GLY A 137 6.52 5.39 4.97
C GLY A 137 6.40 6.78 4.32
N ASN A 138 7.49 7.40 3.88
CA ASN A 138 7.48 8.75 3.31
C ASN A 138 6.51 8.90 2.13
N THR A 139 6.43 7.91 1.25
CA THR A 139 5.51 7.90 0.11
C THR A 139 4.06 7.99 0.58
N ILE A 140 3.71 7.23 1.63
CA ILE A 140 2.36 7.22 2.22
C ILE A 140 2.07 8.56 2.88
N MET A 141 3.02 9.14 3.60
CA MET A 141 2.85 10.46 4.21
C MET A 141 2.65 11.55 3.16
N ASN A 142 3.36 11.48 2.04
CA ASN A 142 3.20 12.43 0.96
C ASN A 142 1.79 12.37 0.33
N ILE A 143 1.27 11.18 0.05
CA ILE A 143 -0.08 11.05 -0.52
C ILE A 143 -1.15 11.49 0.50
N ILE A 144 -0.99 11.20 1.79
CA ILE A 144 -1.89 11.69 2.86
C ILE A 144 -1.95 13.23 2.84
N LYS A 145 -0.79 13.91 2.83
CA LYS A 145 -0.71 15.38 2.77
C LYS A 145 -1.41 15.93 1.54
N ILE A 146 -1.24 15.29 0.38
CA ILE A 146 -1.85 15.72 -0.87
C ILE A 146 -3.37 15.54 -0.83
N ILE A 147 -3.86 14.37 -0.39
CA ILE A 147 -5.30 14.11 -0.26
C ILE A 147 -5.92 15.07 0.75
N THR A 148 -5.28 15.29 1.90
CA THR A 148 -5.79 16.22 2.92
C THR A 148 -5.85 17.66 2.40
N LYS A 149 -4.88 18.09 1.60
CA LYS A 149 -4.86 19.41 0.99
C LYS A 149 -5.92 19.57 -0.11
N GLU A 150 -6.10 18.54 -0.94
CA GLU A 150 -7.03 18.56 -2.07
C GLU A 150 -8.49 18.47 -1.64
N TYR A 151 -8.77 17.66 -0.61
CA TYR A 151 -10.11 17.41 -0.13
C TYR A 151 -10.31 17.99 1.26
N GLN A 152 -11.23 18.93 1.41
CA GLN A 152 -11.53 19.56 2.71
C GLN A 152 -12.26 18.63 3.69
N LYS A 153 -12.66 17.44 3.23
CA LYS A 153 -13.30 16.43 4.06
C LYS A 153 -12.31 15.85 5.06
N LYS A 154 -12.71 15.76 6.33
CA LYS A 154 -11.93 15.08 7.36
C LYS A 154 -11.98 13.56 7.15
N THR A 155 -11.01 13.02 6.40
CA THR A 155 -10.85 11.59 6.14
C THR A 155 -9.82 11.01 7.10
N LYS A 156 -10.10 9.84 7.66
CA LYS A 156 -9.13 9.09 8.47
C LYS A 156 -8.24 8.26 7.56
N PHE A 157 -7.01 7.98 8.03
CA PHE A 157 -6.04 7.19 7.28
C PHE A 157 -5.56 5.99 8.09
N ALA A 158 -5.18 4.94 7.40
CA ALA A 158 -4.51 3.77 7.96
C ALA A 158 -3.59 3.15 6.91
N VAL A 159 -2.66 2.32 7.36
CA VAL A 159 -1.73 1.57 6.50
C VAL A 159 -1.77 0.11 6.89
N ALA A 160 -1.76 -0.77 5.91
CA ALA A 160 -1.56 -2.19 6.09
C ALA A 160 -0.53 -2.71 5.08
N SER A 161 0.42 -3.50 5.55
CA SER A 161 1.47 -4.08 4.70
C SER A 161 1.74 -5.53 5.07
N LEU A 162 2.25 -6.29 4.11
CA LEU A 162 2.72 -7.65 4.38
C LEU A 162 3.96 -7.64 5.25
N LEU A 163 4.89 -6.72 4.98
CA LEU A 163 6.11 -6.52 5.75
C LEU A 163 6.18 -5.09 6.27
N ASN A 164 6.43 -4.95 7.57
CA ASN A 164 6.70 -3.67 8.21
C ASN A 164 8.16 -3.63 8.68
N GLY A 165 8.99 -2.89 7.96
CA GLY A 165 10.40 -2.65 8.25
C GLY A 165 10.67 -1.26 8.84
N MET A 166 9.65 -0.56 9.34
CA MET A 166 9.81 0.76 9.95
C MET A 166 10.62 0.67 11.25
N THR A 167 11.54 1.60 11.43
CA THR A 167 12.22 1.80 12.71
C THR A 167 11.28 2.44 13.72
N GLU A 168 11.63 2.37 15.01
CA GLU A 168 10.85 3.04 16.07
C GLU A 168 10.73 4.55 15.85
N GLU A 169 11.75 5.18 15.27
CA GLU A 169 11.76 6.59 14.92
C GLU A 169 10.67 6.92 13.89
N TYR A 170 10.59 6.17 12.79
CA TYR A 170 9.54 6.37 11.79
C TYR A 170 8.15 6.04 12.31
N LEU A 171 8.01 5.02 13.18
CA LEU A 171 6.73 4.68 13.82
C LEU A 171 6.21 5.83 14.69
N LYS A 172 7.10 6.52 15.44
CA LYS A 172 6.73 7.71 16.23
C LYS A 172 6.20 8.83 15.36
N ILE A 173 6.88 9.17 14.25
CA ILE A 173 6.42 10.20 13.30
C ILE A 173 4.98 9.89 12.83
N TYR A 174 4.68 8.64 12.52
CA TYR A 174 3.33 8.22 12.12
C TYR A 174 2.28 8.34 13.25
N GLN A 175 2.69 8.23 14.50
CA GLN A 175 1.80 8.37 15.65
C GLN A 175 1.52 9.82 16.02
N ASP A 176 2.51 10.70 15.84
CA ASP A 176 2.43 12.12 16.20
C ASP A 176 1.64 12.97 15.19
N GLU A 177 1.45 12.47 13.95
CA GLU A 177 0.65 13.15 12.91
C GLU A 177 -0.85 12.73 12.92
N LYS A 178 -1.36 12.15 14.02
CA LYS A 178 -2.78 11.77 14.17
C LYS A 178 -3.67 12.95 14.58
#